data_889b05aa1ab17af3060e4d47a8b552fb
#
_entry.id   889b05aa1ab17af3060e4d47a8b552fb
#
_cell.length_a   1.000
_cell.length_b   1.000
_cell.length_c   1.000
_cell.angle_alpha   90.00
_cell.angle_beta   90.00
_cell.angle_gamma   90.00
#
_symmetry.space_group_name_H-M   'P 1'
#
loop_
_entity.id
_entity.type
_entity.pdbx_description
1 polymer ?
#
loop_
_entity_poly.entity_id
_entity_poly.type
_entity_poly.pdbx_seq_one_letter_code
_entity_poly.pdbx_strand_id
1 'polypeptide(L)'
;MSKIEINNVYKIFGNNPASVLPRVKDGATKDEILESTGHTVGLDNVSLKIEEGETFVCMGLSGSGKSTLIRHLNRLIDPTDGEILVEGTNVMSLNKDKLIEFRRHKMSMVFQRFGLFPHKTVIQNVGYGLEMQGKNEDERNKISMEKIDAVGLTGFENQYPAQLSGGMQQRVGLARALATDTDIMLMDEAFS
;
A
#
# COMPACT_ATOMS: atom_id res chain seq x y z
N MET A 1 -13.40 -17.19 4.46
CA MET A 1 -12.31 -17.46 3.47
C MET A 1 -11.24 -16.43 3.67
N SER A 2 -9.99 -16.86 3.70
CA SER A 2 -8.88 -15.93 3.87
C SER A 2 -8.82 -14.95 2.69
N LYS A 3 -8.84 -13.64 3.00
CA LYS A 3 -8.74 -12.57 2.00
C LYS A 3 -7.30 -12.34 1.59
N ILE A 4 -6.38 -12.40 2.58
CA ILE A 4 -4.93 -12.27 2.38
C ILE A 4 -4.22 -13.36 3.18
N GLU A 5 -3.26 -14.04 2.56
CA GLU A 5 -2.34 -14.95 3.23
C GLU A 5 -0.90 -14.55 2.92
N ILE A 6 -0.10 -14.43 3.95
CA ILE A 6 1.33 -14.18 3.88
C ILE A 6 2.01 -15.43 4.44
N ASN A 7 2.87 -16.05 3.66
CA ASN A 7 3.51 -17.32 4.00
C ASN A 7 5.04 -17.17 3.96
N ASN A 8 5.68 -17.20 5.13
CA ASN A 8 7.13 -17.21 5.31
C ASN A 8 7.85 -16.09 4.52
N VAL A 9 7.31 -14.86 4.56
CA VAL A 9 7.86 -13.74 3.80
C VAL A 9 9.11 -13.18 4.46
N TYR A 10 10.18 -13.09 3.68
CA TYR A 10 11.45 -12.46 4.03
C TYR A 10 11.67 -11.24 3.13
N LYS A 11 12.20 -10.16 3.71
CA LYS A 11 12.69 -9.02 2.95
C LYS A 11 14.06 -8.58 3.46
N ILE A 12 15.04 -8.67 2.59
CA ILE A 12 16.41 -8.22 2.82
C ILE A 12 16.69 -7.11 1.81
N PHE A 13 17.17 -5.96 2.28
CA PHE A 13 17.61 -4.85 1.46
C PHE A 13 19.14 -4.87 1.33
N GLY A 14 19.65 -4.60 0.15
CA GLY A 14 21.06 -4.62 -0.20
C GLY A 14 21.31 -5.23 -1.57
N ASN A 15 22.57 -5.30 -1.97
CA ASN A 15 22.94 -5.92 -3.24
C ASN A 15 22.88 -7.44 -3.12
N ASN A 16 22.24 -8.12 -4.09
CA ASN A 16 22.08 -9.57 -4.10
C ASN A 16 21.55 -10.15 -2.77
N PRO A 17 20.35 -9.77 -2.32
CA PRO A 17 19.80 -10.18 -1.03
C PRO A 17 19.63 -11.70 -0.89
N ALA A 18 19.51 -12.43 -2.00
CA ALA A 18 19.41 -13.89 -2.00
C ALA A 18 20.66 -14.57 -1.42
N SER A 19 21.83 -13.95 -1.53
CA SER A 19 23.08 -14.51 -0.98
C SER A 19 23.11 -14.53 0.55
N VAL A 20 22.33 -13.67 1.20
CA VAL A 20 22.29 -13.51 2.65
C VAL A 20 21.13 -14.29 3.28
N LEU A 21 20.11 -14.61 2.49
CA LEU A 21 18.89 -15.29 2.94
C LEU A 21 19.15 -16.59 3.73
N PRO A 22 20.07 -17.50 3.32
CA PRO A 22 20.32 -18.70 4.09
C PRO A 22 20.76 -18.40 5.54
N ARG A 23 21.63 -17.41 5.73
CA ARG A 23 22.08 -17.01 7.08
C ARG A 23 20.94 -16.48 7.96
N VAL A 24 20.00 -15.70 7.35
CA VAL A 24 18.81 -15.23 8.06
C VAL A 24 17.91 -16.40 8.44
N LYS A 25 17.71 -17.37 7.53
CA LYS A 25 16.94 -18.59 7.80
C LYS A 25 17.59 -19.48 8.88
N ASP A 26 18.91 -19.46 8.98
CA ASP A 26 19.69 -20.17 10.00
C ASP A 26 19.72 -19.45 11.36
N GLY A 27 19.03 -18.30 11.49
CA GLY A 27 18.83 -17.58 12.74
C GLY A 27 19.84 -16.47 13.03
N ALA A 28 20.62 -16.00 12.04
CA ALA A 28 21.48 -14.84 12.23
C ALA A 28 20.63 -13.59 12.52
N THR A 29 21.01 -12.81 13.51
CA THR A 29 20.31 -11.59 13.91
C THR A 29 20.43 -10.48 12.87
N LYS A 30 19.52 -9.50 12.92
CA LYS A 30 19.55 -8.34 12.03
C LYS A 30 20.86 -7.55 12.13
N ASP A 31 21.39 -7.42 13.34
CA ASP A 31 22.64 -6.70 13.62
C ASP A 31 23.85 -7.45 13.06
N GLU A 32 23.94 -8.76 13.27
CA GLU A 32 24.99 -9.61 12.68
C GLU A 32 24.99 -9.57 11.15
N ILE A 33 23.80 -9.57 10.53
CA ILE A 33 23.69 -9.45 9.08
C ILE A 33 24.15 -8.06 8.61
N LEU A 34 23.72 -7.00 9.29
CA LEU A 34 24.10 -5.63 8.94
C LEU A 34 25.63 -5.44 9.07
N GLU A 35 26.21 -5.81 10.20
CA GLU A 35 27.65 -5.64 10.47
C GLU A 35 28.54 -6.43 9.52
N SER A 36 28.16 -7.68 9.23
CA SER A 36 29.01 -8.58 8.44
C SER A 36 28.83 -8.43 6.92
N THR A 37 27.68 -7.91 6.45
CA THR A 37 27.34 -7.91 5.02
C THR A 37 26.83 -6.56 4.49
N GLY A 38 26.53 -5.61 5.36
CA GLY A 38 25.91 -4.33 4.99
C GLY A 38 24.44 -4.43 4.54
N HIS A 39 23.80 -5.60 4.71
CA HIS A 39 22.39 -5.80 4.36
C HIS A 39 21.48 -5.47 5.54
N THR A 40 20.27 -4.98 5.23
CA THR A 40 19.25 -4.72 6.25
C THR A 40 18.10 -5.71 6.13
N VAL A 41 17.81 -6.45 7.20
CA VAL A 41 16.66 -7.37 7.26
C VAL A 41 15.41 -6.57 7.63
N GLY A 42 14.53 -6.36 6.64
CA GLY A 42 13.27 -5.63 6.82
C GLY A 42 12.14 -6.51 7.34
N LEU A 43 12.00 -7.73 6.81
CA LEU A 43 11.07 -8.75 7.27
C LEU A 43 11.80 -10.08 7.44
N ASP A 44 11.46 -10.79 8.49
CA ASP A 44 12.06 -12.07 8.85
C ASP A 44 10.94 -13.07 9.16
N ASN A 45 10.75 -14.03 8.25
CA ASN A 45 9.81 -15.14 8.38
C ASN A 45 8.38 -14.74 8.80
N VAL A 46 7.83 -13.71 8.13
CA VAL A 46 6.49 -13.23 8.48
C VAL A 46 5.43 -14.13 7.86
N SER A 47 4.52 -14.64 8.69
CA SER A 47 3.35 -15.40 8.26
C SER A 47 2.12 -14.89 9.00
N LEU A 48 1.03 -14.59 8.27
CA LEU A 48 -0.24 -14.17 8.83
C LEU A 48 -1.38 -14.39 7.83
N LYS A 49 -2.60 -14.42 8.34
CA LYS A 49 -3.83 -14.48 7.53
C LYS A 49 -4.76 -13.37 7.94
N ILE A 50 -5.46 -12.80 6.97
CA ILE A 50 -6.49 -11.78 7.16
C ILE A 50 -7.75 -12.30 6.49
N GLU A 51 -8.83 -12.37 7.26
CA GLU A 51 -10.11 -12.88 6.77
C GLU A 51 -10.92 -11.78 6.06
N GLU A 52 -11.92 -12.18 5.30
CA GLU A 52 -12.83 -11.24 4.65
C GLU A 52 -13.61 -10.44 5.69
N GLY A 53 -13.70 -9.10 5.48
CA GLY A 53 -14.38 -8.19 6.39
C GLY A 53 -13.57 -7.84 7.65
N GLU A 54 -12.36 -8.38 7.81
CA GLU A 54 -11.51 -8.11 8.96
C GLU A 54 -10.81 -6.75 8.85
N THR A 55 -10.74 -6.02 9.96
CA THR A 55 -9.83 -4.90 10.13
C THR A 55 -8.58 -5.35 10.87
N PHE A 56 -7.50 -5.54 10.14
CA PHE A 56 -6.21 -5.98 10.70
C PHE A 56 -5.30 -4.79 10.99
N VAL A 57 -4.81 -4.68 12.23
CA VAL A 57 -3.92 -3.59 12.67
C VAL A 57 -2.53 -4.13 13.00
N CYS A 58 -1.52 -3.66 12.26
CA CYS A 58 -0.12 -3.97 12.53
C CYS A 58 0.51 -2.85 13.36
N MET A 59 0.89 -3.15 14.59
CA MET A 59 1.53 -2.20 15.52
C MET A 59 2.98 -2.58 15.81
N GLY A 60 3.81 -1.60 16.14
CA GLY A 60 5.22 -1.78 16.49
C GLY A 60 6.00 -0.48 16.41
N LEU A 61 7.24 -0.51 16.87
CA LEU A 61 8.14 0.63 16.88
C LEU A 61 8.47 1.12 15.45
N SER A 62 8.96 2.35 15.35
CA SER A 62 9.50 2.87 14.07
C SER A 62 10.63 1.95 13.60
N GLY A 63 10.68 1.67 12.29
CA GLY A 63 11.68 0.76 11.71
C GLY A 63 11.41 -0.74 11.89
N SER A 64 10.32 -1.16 12.55
CA SER A 64 10.00 -2.59 12.74
C SER A 64 9.53 -3.34 11.48
N GLY A 65 9.41 -2.67 10.31
CA GLY A 65 9.03 -3.29 9.06
C GLY A 65 7.55 -3.16 8.67
N LYS A 66 6.71 -2.44 9.44
CA LYS A 66 5.27 -2.27 9.16
C LYS A 66 4.98 -1.76 7.74
N SER A 67 5.58 -0.63 7.37
CA SER A 67 5.44 -0.06 6.02
C SER A 67 6.02 -0.97 4.95
N THR A 68 7.06 -1.73 5.27
CA THR A 68 7.62 -2.74 4.38
C THR A 68 6.60 -3.84 4.13
N LEU A 69 5.99 -4.39 5.19
CA LEU A 69 4.99 -5.45 5.09
C LEU A 69 3.79 -5.03 4.23
N ILE A 70 3.20 -3.87 4.52
CA ILE A 70 2.01 -3.39 3.79
C ILE A 70 2.30 -3.16 2.31
N ARG A 71 3.51 -2.70 1.96
CA ARG A 71 3.94 -2.47 0.57
C ARG A 71 4.24 -3.76 -0.22
N HIS A 72 4.36 -4.89 0.45
CA HIS A 72 4.44 -6.19 -0.21
C HIS A 72 3.06 -6.65 -0.70
N LEU A 73 1.97 -6.31 -0.01
CA LEU A 73 0.62 -6.75 -0.35
C LEU A 73 0.18 -6.27 -1.74
N ASN A 74 0.55 -5.04 -2.11
CA ASN A 74 0.30 -4.49 -3.44
C ASN A 74 1.51 -4.59 -4.38
N ARG A 75 2.54 -5.34 -3.94
CA ARG A 75 3.79 -5.55 -4.68
C ARG A 75 4.47 -4.26 -5.14
N LEU A 76 4.42 -3.19 -4.31
CA LEU A 76 5.29 -2.03 -4.47
C LEU A 76 6.75 -2.38 -4.14
N ILE A 77 6.93 -3.40 -3.30
CA ILE A 77 8.21 -4.00 -2.96
C ILE A 77 8.06 -5.50 -3.16
N ASP A 78 8.97 -6.13 -3.90
CA ASP A 78 9.02 -7.58 -4.02
C ASP A 78 9.72 -8.19 -2.79
N PRO A 79 9.21 -9.29 -2.21
CA PRO A 79 9.90 -10.02 -1.15
C PRO A 79 11.21 -10.63 -1.66
N THR A 80 12.12 -10.94 -0.73
CA THR A 80 13.31 -11.72 -1.05
C THR A 80 12.97 -13.21 -1.17
N ASP A 81 12.01 -13.67 -0.36
CA ASP A 81 11.47 -15.02 -0.38
C ASP A 81 10.10 -15.06 0.29
N GLY A 82 9.38 -16.17 0.10
CA GLY A 82 8.03 -16.37 0.62
C GLY A 82 6.94 -16.07 -0.40
N GLU A 83 5.69 -16.17 0.05
CA GLU A 83 4.52 -16.10 -0.81
C GLU A 83 3.47 -15.16 -0.24
N ILE A 84 2.76 -14.47 -1.11
CA ILE A 84 1.63 -13.60 -0.76
C ILE A 84 0.45 -13.97 -1.65
N LEU A 85 -0.61 -14.46 -1.04
CA LEU A 85 -1.85 -14.80 -1.71
C LEU A 85 -2.91 -13.76 -1.38
N VAL A 86 -3.59 -13.28 -2.39
CA VAL A 86 -4.78 -12.43 -2.26
C VAL A 86 -5.93 -13.12 -2.97
N GLU A 87 -6.96 -13.49 -2.23
CA GLU A 87 -8.07 -14.30 -2.75
C GLU A 87 -7.57 -15.55 -3.48
N GLY A 88 -6.56 -16.24 -2.92
CA GLY A 88 -5.94 -17.42 -3.50
C GLY A 88 -5.01 -17.15 -4.68
N THR A 89 -4.89 -15.92 -5.16
CA THR A 89 -3.99 -15.56 -6.25
C THR A 89 -2.62 -15.16 -5.69
N ASN A 90 -1.55 -15.85 -6.09
CA ASN A 90 -0.19 -15.46 -5.74
C ASN A 90 0.19 -14.17 -6.47
N VAL A 91 0.32 -13.08 -5.72
CA VAL A 91 0.64 -11.74 -6.26
C VAL A 91 2.00 -11.73 -6.97
N MET A 92 2.94 -12.57 -6.52
CA MET A 92 4.28 -12.65 -7.10
C MET A 92 4.28 -13.29 -8.50
N SER A 93 3.29 -14.12 -8.81
CA SER A 93 3.15 -14.76 -10.12
C SER A 93 2.55 -13.85 -11.20
N LEU A 94 2.00 -12.68 -10.80
CA LEU A 94 1.36 -11.76 -11.74
C LEU A 94 2.41 -11.12 -12.67
N ASN A 95 2.16 -11.18 -13.98
CA ASN A 95 2.89 -10.38 -14.95
C ASN A 95 2.53 -8.89 -14.83
N LYS A 96 3.22 -8.03 -15.56
CA LYS A 96 3.05 -6.57 -15.48
C LYS A 96 1.60 -6.12 -15.70
N ASP A 97 0.94 -6.65 -16.70
CA ASP A 97 -0.43 -6.23 -17.06
C ASP A 97 -1.44 -6.68 -16.00
N LYS A 98 -1.35 -7.93 -15.56
CA LYS A 98 -2.18 -8.47 -14.47
C LYS A 98 -1.93 -7.75 -13.14
N LEU A 99 -0.70 -7.33 -12.85
CA LEU A 99 -0.38 -6.56 -11.65
C LEU A 99 -0.99 -5.15 -11.71
N ILE A 100 -1.03 -4.51 -12.87
CA ILE A 100 -1.71 -3.22 -13.06
C ILE A 100 -3.21 -3.40 -12.79
N GLU A 101 -3.86 -4.40 -13.39
CA GLU A 101 -5.28 -4.68 -13.17
C GLU A 101 -5.58 -5.03 -11.70
N PHE A 102 -4.72 -5.83 -11.08
CA PHE A 102 -4.82 -6.15 -9.67
C PHE A 102 -4.81 -4.89 -8.78
N ARG A 103 -3.88 -3.97 -9.01
CA ARG A 103 -3.79 -2.70 -8.27
C ARG A 103 -4.97 -1.78 -8.54
N ARG A 104 -5.54 -1.79 -9.76
CA ARG A 104 -6.68 -0.95 -10.13
C ARG A 104 -7.99 -1.37 -9.45
N HIS A 105 -8.18 -2.67 -9.31
CA HIS A 105 -9.48 -3.22 -8.98
C HIS A 105 -9.54 -3.94 -7.63
N LYS A 106 -8.40 -4.37 -7.08
CA LYS A 106 -8.38 -5.16 -5.86
C LYS A 106 -7.92 -4.39 -4.63
N MET A 107 -7.06 -3.39 -4.79
CA MET A 107 -6.47 -2.70 -3.66
C MET A 107 -6.40 -1.19 -3.85
N SER A 108 -6.75 -0.45 -2.81
CA SER A 108 -6.41 0.97 -2.66
C SER A 108 -5.39 1.16 -1.54
N MET A 109 -4.67 2.27 -1.57
CA MET A 109 -3.67 2.57 -0.54
C MET A 109 -3.66 4.04 -0.17
N VAL A 110 -3.68 4.28 1.15
CA VAL A 110 -3.40 5.59 1.75
C VAL A 110 -1.95 5.61 2.20
N PHE A 111 -1.17 6.54 1.69
CA PHE A 111 0.26 6.67 1.94
C PHE A 111 0.55 7.61 3.11
N GLN A 112 1.59 7.34 3.88
CA GLN A 112 2.07 8.18 4.98
C GLN A 112 2.32 9.64 4.58
N ARG A 113 2.88 9.89 3.40
CA ARG A 113 3.12 11.24 2.82
C ARG A 113 2.07 11.62 1.78
N PHE A 114 0.81 11.20 1.97
CA PHE A 114 -0.37 11.48 1.14
C PHE A 114 -0.24 11.11 -0.35
N GLY A 115 0.93 11.23 -0.96
CA GLY A 115 1.18 10.88 -2.36
C GLY A 115 0.25 11.60 -3.35
N LEU A 116 -0.12 12.86 -3.05
CA LEU A 116 -0.98 13.66 -3.93
C LEU A 116 -0.17 14.18 -5.13
N PHE A 117 -0.84 14.29 -6.27
CA PHE A 117 -0.29 14.91 -7.46
C PHE A 117 -0.34 16.43 -7.29
N PRO A 118 0.82 17.13 -7.21
CA PRO A 118 0.85 18.55 -6.89
C PRO A 118 0.26 19.45 -7.99
N HIS A 119 0.21 18.93 -9.21
CA HIS A 119 -0.32 19.61 -10.40
C HIS A 119 -1.80 19.28 -10.70
N LYS A 120 -2.44 18.47 -9.85
CA LYS A 120 -3.88 18.13 -9.94
C LYS A 120 -4.62 18.76 -8.77
N THR A 121 -5.85 19.23 -9.02
CA THR A 121 -6.74 19.72 -7.97
C THR A 121 -7.22 18.58 -7.07
N VAL A 122 -7.94 18.90 -5.99
CA VAL A 122 -8.53 17.92 -5.07
C VAL A 122 -9.41 16.92 -5.83
N ILE A 123 -10.38 17.41 -6.61
CA ILE A 123 -11.28 16.53 -7.36
C ILE A 123 -10.53 15.64 -8.36
N GLN A 124 -9.51 16.17 -9.02
CA GLN A 124 -8.66 15.41 -9.95
C GLN A 124 -7.78 14.39 -9.23
N ASN A 125 -7.31 14.69 -8.01
CA ASN A 125 -6.59 13.72 -7.19
C ASN A 125 -7.50 12.58 -6.75
N VAL A 126 -8.72 12.89 -6.27
CA VAL A 126 -9.70 11.88 -5.83
C VAL A 126 -10.14 11.01 -7.00
N GLY A 127 -10.41 11.61 -8.16
CA GLY A 127 -10.87 10.92 -9.37
C GLY A 127 -9.79 10.14 -10.12
N TYR A 128 -8.51 10.26 -9.74
CA TYR A 128 -7.42 9.65 -10.49
C TYR A 128 -7.52 8.12 -10.59
N GLY A 129 -7.85 7.45 -9.51
CA GLY A 129 -8.03 5.99 -9.51
C GLY A 129 -9.18 5.55 -10.42
N LEU A 130 -10.27 6.31 -10.44
CA LEU A 130 -11.43 6.07 -11.31
C LEU A 130 -11.07 6.28 -12.80
N GLU A 131 -10.21 7.26 -13.09
CA GLU A 131 -9.64 7.47 -14.44
C GLU A 131 -8.85 6.23 -14.88
N MET A 132 -8.03 5.68 -14.01
CA MET A 132 -7.27 4.45 -14.29
C MET A 132 -8.16 3.21 -14.44
N GLN A 133 -9.35 3.19 -13.82
CA GLN A 133 -10.38 2.16 -14.00
C GLN A 133 -11.20 2.36 -15.29
N GLY A 134 -10.96 3.43 -16.04
CA GLY A 134 -11.64 3.70 -17.34
C GLY A 134 -13.00 4.38 -17.23
N LYS A 135 -13.37 4.92 -16.06
CA LYS A 135 -14.63 5.66 -15.88
C LYS A 135 -14.61 6.96 -16.66
N ASN A 136 -15.77 7.34 -17.23
CA ASN A 136 -15.94 8.62 -17.92
C ASN A 136 -15.88 9.80 -16.93
N GLU A 137 -15.76 11.02 -17.47
CA GLU A 137 -15.53 12.22 -16.64
C GLU A 137 -16.72 12.55 -15.73
N ASP A 138 -17.95 12.43 -16.21
CA ASP A 138 -19.15 12.73 -15.42
C ASP A 138 -19.27 11.77 -14.23
N GLU A 139 -19.05 10.47 -14.45
CA GLU A 139 -19.09 9.46 -13.41
C GLU A 139 -17.95 9.68 -12.38
N ARG A 140 -16.74 9.99 -12.85
CA ARG A 140 -15.61 10.32 -11.98
C ARG A 140 -15.90 11.53 -11.09
N ASN A 141 -16.41 12.60 -11.69
CA ASN A 141 -16.71 13.84 -10.96
C ASN A 141 -17.79 13.59 -9.91
N LYS A 142 -18.86 12.86 -10.26
CA LYS A 142 -19.93 12.51 -9.32
C LYS A 142 -19.37 11.75 -8.12
N ILE A 143 -18.66 10.65 -8.34
CA ILE A 143 -18.08 9.83 -7.27
C ILE A 143 -17.06 10.64 -6.44
N SER A 144 -16.21 11.43 -7.12
CA SER A 144 -15.22 12.25 -6.44
C SER A 144 -15.86 13.28 -5.51
N MET A 145 -16.92 13.95 -5.94
CA MET A 145 -17.66 14.90 -5.11
C MET A 145 -18.26 14.23 -3.88
N GLU A 146 -18.91 13.07 -4.04
CA GLU A 146 -19.44 12.28 -2.92
C GLU A 146 -18.34 11.93 -1.88
N LYS A 147 -17.14 11.54 -2.33
CA LYS A 147 -16.04 11.20 -1.42
C LYS A 147 -15.38 12.43 -0.80
N ILE A 148 -15.31 13.55 -1.50
CA ILE A 148 -14.84 14.85 -0.97
C ILE A 148 -15.77 15.32 0.14
N ASP A 149 -17.09 15.23 -0.06
CA ASP A 149 -18.07 15.55 0.97
C ASP A 149 -17.94 14.63 2.19
N ALA A 150 -17.83 13.31 1.98
CA ALA A 150 -17.69 12.32 3.04
C ALA A 150 -16.46 12.57 3.95
N VAL A 151 -15.40 13.19 3.44
CA VAL A 151 -14.22 13.57 4.26
C VAL A 151 -14.24 15.02 4.74
N GLY A 152 -15.36 15.76 4.54
CA GLY A 152 -15.55 17.14 4.98
C GLY A 152 -14.63 18.14 4.26
N LEU A 153 -14.48 18.00 2.95
CA LEU A 153 -13.69 18.89 2.09
C LEU A 153 -14.54 19.60 1.01
N THR A 154 -15.86 19.66 1.19
CA THR A 154 -16.76 20.42 0.32
C THR A 154 -16.34 21.89 0.27
N GLY A 155 -16.24 22.44 -0.95
CA GLY A 155 -15.73 23.81 -1.22
C GLY A 155 -14.23 23.88 -1.51
N PHE A 156 -13.50 22.75 -1.42
CA PHE A 156 -12.06 22.70 -1.72
C PHE A 156 -11.74 21.91 -3.01
N GLU A 157 -12.73 21.55 -3.80
CA GLU A 157 -12.61 20.66 -4.97
C GLU A 157 -11.57 21.14 -5.99
N ASN A 158 -11.53 22.46 -6.20
CA ASN A 158 -10.67 23.11 -7.18
C ASN A 158 -9.32 23.59 -6.62
N GLN A 159 -9.06 23.37 -5.32
CA GLN A 159 -7.78 23.72 -4.70
C GLN A 159 -6.69 22.72 -5.07
N TYR A 160 -5.44 23.20 -5.12
CA TYR A 160 -4.26 22.36 -5.30
C TYR A 160 -3.70 21.92 -3.94
N PRO A 161 -2.97 20.79 -3.85
CA PRO A 161 -2.39 20.31 -2.59
C PRO A 161 -1.60 21.36 -1.82
N ALA A 162 -0.86 22.24 -2.50
CA ALA A 162 -0.09 23.32 -1.86
C ALA A 162 -0.95 24.37 -1.11
N GLN A 163 -2.24 24.43 -1.39
CA GLN A 163 -3.20 25.35 -0.77
C GLN A 163 -3.91 24.72 0.44
N LEU A 164 -3.61 23.46 0.77
CA LEU A 164 -4.26 22.68 1.81
C LEU A 164 -3.34 22.49 3.02
N SER A 165 -3.91 22.45 4.21
CA SER A 165 -3.21 21.98 5.40
C SER A 165 -2.83 20.50 5.29
N GLY A 166 -1.85 20.03 6.09
CA GLY A 166 -1.47 18.61 6.10
C GLY A 166 -2.64 17.68 6.39
N GLY A 167 -3.50 18.01 7.35
CA GLY A 167 -4.71 17.23 7.65
C GLY A 167 -5.73 17.23 6.51
N MET A 168 -5.84 18.31 5.73
CA MET A 168 -6.68 18.34 4.53
C MET A 168 -6.09 17.44 3.43
N GLN A 169 -4.77 17.51 3.20
CA GLN A 169 -4.09 16.64 2.23
C GLN A 169 -4.26 15.16 2.58
N GLN A 170 -4.21 14.82 3.86
CA GLN A 170 -4.47 13.48 4.37
C GLN A 170 -5.89 13.02 4.02
N ARG A 171 -6.89 13.86 4.26
CA ARG A 171 -8.29 13.59 3.91
C ARG A 171 -8.51 13.45 2.40
N VAL A 172 -7.79 14.21 1.57
CA VAL A 172 -7.80 14.02 0.10
C VAL A 172 -7.24 12.63 -0.26
N GLY A 173 -6.14 12.21 0.37
CA GLY A 173 -5.58 10.88 0.19
C GLY A 173 -6.55 9.75 0.56
N LEU A 174 -7.29 9.94 1.66
CA LEU A 174 -8.34 9.01 2.09
C LEU A 174 -9.51 8.99 1.08
N ALA A 175 -10.01 10.15 0.67
CA ALA A 175 -11.09 10.25 -0.32
C ALA A 175 -10.72 9.57 -1.64
N ARG A 176 -9.46 9.73 -2.11
CA ARG A 176 -8.93 9.06 -3.31
C ARG A 176 -8.95 7.54 -3.16
N ALA A 177 -8.56 7.01 -2.02
CA ALA A 177 -8.59 5.57 -1.77
C ALA A 177 -10.03 5.03 -1.69
N LEU A 178 -10.94 5.77 -1.05
CA LEU A 178 -12.36 5.42 -0.95
C LEU A 178 -13.10 5.50 -2.31
N ALA A 179 -12.64 6.35 -3.23
CA ALA A 179 -13.31 6.55 -4.51
C ALA A 179 -13.24 5.32 -5.41
N THR A 180 -12.15 4.56 -5.34
CA THR A 180 -11.93 3.38 -6.19
C THR A 180 -12.77 2.17 -5.84
N ASP A 181 -13.42 2.17 -4.66
CA ASP A 181 -14.32 1.11 -4.16
C ASP A 181 -13.73 -0.30 -4.31
N THR A 182 -12.49 -0.45 -3.84
CA THR A 182 -11.75 -1.71 -3.91
C THR A 182 -12.01 -2.57 -2.67
N ASP A 183 -11.92 -3.88 -2.81
CA ASP A 183 -12.18 -4.85 -1.74
C ASP A 183 -11.20 -4.75 -0.56
N ILE A 184 -9.99 -4.23 -0.81
CA ILE A 184 -8.92 -4.14 0.19
C ILE A 184 -8.40 -2.70 0.24
N MET A 185 -8.40 -2.11 1.44
CA MET A 185 -7.79 -0.81 1.69
C MET A 185 -6.55 -0.97 2.57
N LEU A 186 -5.42 -0.53 2.07
CA LEU A 186 -4.15 -0.50 2.79
C LEU A 186 -3.90 0.90 3.36
N MET A 187 -3.50 0.98 4.64
CA MET A 187 -3.20 2.25 5.30
C MET A 187 -1.79 2.23 5.90
N ASP A 188 -0.86 3.00 5.33
CA ASP A 188 0.52 3.10 5.79
C ASP A 188 0.68 4.37 6.64
N GLU A 189 0.58 4.22 7.98
CA GLU A 189 0.64 5.32 8.98
C GLU A 189 -0.27 6.52 8.63
N ALA A 190 -1.48 6.24 8.14
CA ALA A 190 -2.38 7.25 7.58
C ALA A 190 -2.94 8.24 8.61
N PHE A 191 -2.74 8.01 9.92
CA PHE A 191 -3.30 8.81 11.02
C PHE A 191 -2.23 9.26 12.03
N SER A 192 -0.97 9.31 11.63
CA SER A 192 0.14 9.78 12.48
C SER A 192 0.32 11.30 12.41
#